data_32478ab94913871337517377e1e29e03
#
_entry.id   32478ab94913871337517377e1e29e03
#
_cell.length_a   1.000
_cell.length_b   1.000
_cell.length_c   1.000
_cell.angle_alpha   90.00
_cell.angle_beta   90.00
_cell.angle_gamma   90.00
#
_symmetry.space_group_name_H-M   'P 1'
#
loop_
_entity.id
_entity.type
_entity.pdbx_description
1 polymer ?
#
loop_
_entity_poly.entity_id
_entity_poly.type
_entity_poly.pdbx_seq_one_letter_code
_entity_poly.pdbx_strand_id
1 'polypeptide(L)'
;LVASLSAARPKIADYPFTTLAPSLGVVSVGDFESFVIADIPGIIEGAHEGKGLGIQFLKHIERNAVLLFMVPVTSEDIGAEYETLLNELREFDARMLEKPRMVGISKTDLLPADELAKLLKEARSVLPDDVGVLAFSSVAHMGLKELKREMWNHVNTSRSFGLEEEGISTS
;
A
#
# COMPACT_ATOMS: atom_id res chain seq x y z
N LEU A 1 0.55 -7.84 8.07
CA LEU A 1 -0.58 -7.41 7.24
C LEU A 1 -0.88 -8.38 6.11
N VAL A 2 0.09 -8.69 5.23
CA VAL A 2 -0.13 -9.60 4.08
C VAL A 2 -0.74 -10.92 4.52
N ALA A 3 -0.19 -11.56 5.57
CA ALA A 3 -0.72 -12.81 6.11
C ALA A 3 -2.15 -12.66 6.66
N SER A 4 -2.46 -11.52 7.27
CA SER A 4 -3.79 -11.26 7.86
C SER A 4 -4.88 -10.99 6.82
N LEU A 5 -4.51 -10.47 5.65
CA LEU A 5 -5.43 -10.15 4.55
C LEU A 5 -5.56 -11.29 3.54
N SER A 6 -4.55 -12.13 3.40
CA SER A 6 -4.51 -13.17 2.37
C SER A 6 -5.50 -14.29 2.63
N ALA A 7 -6.15 -14.77 1.58
CA ALA A 7 -7.05 -15.93 1.63
C ALA A 7 -6.30 -17.25 1.88
N ALA A 8 -5.03 -17.31 1.46
CA ALA A 8 -4.14 -18.43 1.66
C ALA A 8 -2.80 -17.94 2.24
N ARG A 9 -1.94 -18.87 2.63
CA ARG A 9 -0.61 -18.55 3.16
C ARG A 9 0.18 -17.74 2.15
N PRO A 10 0.75 -16.58 2.52
CA PRO A 10 1.58 -15.78 1.63
C PRO A 10 2.78 -16.55 1.11
N LYS A 11 3.18 -16.25 -0.12
CA LYS A 11 4.38 -16.80 -0.76
C LYS A 11 5.44 -15.72 -0.88
N ILE A 12 6.69 -16.09 -0.62
CA ILE A 12 7.83 -15.27 -0.94
C ILE A 12 8.12 -15.43 -2.42
N ALA A 13 8.10 -14.32 -3.17
CA ALA A 13 8.41 -14.33 -4.60
C ALA A 13 9.93 -14.29 -4.80
N ASP A 14 10.44 -15.26 -5.54
CA ASP A 14 11.84 -15.32 -5.95
C ASP A 14 11.99 -14.69 -7.34
N TYR A 15 12.33 -13.41 -7.36
CA TYR A 15 12.64 -12.69 -8.59
C TYR A 15 14.17 -12.70 -8.80
N PRO A 16 14.69 -13.33 -9.85
CA PRO A 16 16.15 -13.48 -10.05
C PRO A 16 16.89 -12.15 -10.27
N PHE A 17 16.16 -11.08 -10.55
CA PHE A 17 16.69 -9.73 -10.77
C PHE A 17 16.62 -8.81 -9.54
N THR A 18 16.16 -9.32 -8.38
CA THR A 18 16.08 -8.55 -7.13
C THR A 18 16.87 -9.24 -6.02
N THR A 19 17.47 -8.43 -5.15
CA THR A 19 18.07 -8.92 -3.89
C THR A 19 17.04 -8.98 -2.76
N LEU A 20 15.86 -8.37 -2.96
CA LEU A 20 14.75 -8.34 -2.03
C LEU A 20 13.65 -9.31 -2.49
N ALA A 21 13.16 -10.13 -1.57
CA ALA A 21 12.12 -11.10 -1.83
C ALA A 21 10.77 -10.57 -1.28
N PRO A 22 9.88 -10.00 -2.14
CA PRO A 22 8.59 -9.52 -1.69
C PRO A 22 7.70 -10.69 -1.24
N SER A 23 6.95 -10.47 -0.18
CA SER A 23 5.91 -11.38 0.28
C SER A 23 4.61 -11.09 -0.45
N LEU A 24 4.09 -12.06 -1.18
CA LEU A 24 2.86 -11.94 -1.98
C LEU A 24 1.70 -12.67 -1.33
N GLY A 25 0.53 -12.05 -1.33
CA GLY A 25 -0.71 -12.67 -0.90
C GLY A 25 -1.85 -12.35 -1.84
N VAL A 26 -2.79 -13.28 -1.98
CA VAL A 26 -4.05 -13.07 -2.71
C VAL A 26 -5.13 -12.69 -1.72
N VAL A 27 -5.74 -11.54 -1.92
CA VAL A 27 -6.81 -11.01 -1.07
C VAL A 27 -8.15 -11.20 -1.79
N SER A 28 -9.02 -12.02 -1.23
CA SER A 28 -10.38 -12.20 -1.72
C SER A 28 -11.30 -11.12 -1.17
N VAL A 29 -12.12 -10.53 -2.03
CA VAL A 29 -13.07 -9.45 -1.67
C VAL A 29 -14.50 -9.94 -1.75
N GLY A 30 -14.77 -10.91 -2.61
CA GLY A 30 -16.05 -11.57 -2.80
C GLY A 30 -15.86 -12.94 -3.43
N ASP A 31 -16.93 -13.54 -3.92
CA ASP A 31 -16.89 -14.92 -4.42
C ASP A 31 -15.99 -15.09 -5.68
N PHE A 32 -15.84 -14.04 -6.46
CA PHE A 32 -15.07 -14.06 -7.72
C PHE A 32 -14.10 -12.90 -7.88
N GLU A 33 -13.93 -12.08 -6.86
CA GLU A 33 -13.10 -10.89 -6.91
C GLU A 33 -11.89 -11.02 -5.99
N SER A 34 -10.72 -10.71 -6.53
CA SER A 34 -9.46 -10.74 -5.77
C SER A 34 -8.42 -9.79 -6.34
N PHE A 35 -7.47 -9.42 -5.51
CA PHE A 35 -6.28 -8.68 -5.91
C PHE A 35 -5.05 -9.25 -5.20
N VAL A 36 -3.88 -8.92 -5.73
CA VAL A 36 -2.61 -9.31 -5.12
C VAL A 36 -2.08 -8.15 -4.27
N ILE A 37 -1.72 -8.46 -3.04
CA ILE A 37 -0.97 -7.55 -2.17
C ILE A 37 0.49 -8.00 -2.09
N ALA A 38 1.40 -7.05 -2.18
CA ALA A 38 2.83 -7.30 -2.03
C ALA A 38 3.39 -6.46 -0.88
N ASP A 39 4.08 -7.10 0.04
CA ASP A 39 4.95 -6.42 0.99
C ASP A 39 6.36 -6.36 0.41
N ILE A 40 6.87 -5.15 0.25
CA ILE A 40 8.17 -4.91 -0.36
C ILE A 40 9.12 -4.47 0.75
N PRO A 41 9.86 -5.40 1.38
CA PRO A 41 10.80 -5.07 2.43
C PRO A 41 11.97 -4.26 1.89
N GLY A 42 12.44 -3.28 2.64
CA GLY A 42 13.68 -2.54 2.35
C GLY A 42 13.59 -1.55 1.20
N ILE A 43 12.41 -1.17 0.70
CA ILE A 43 12.30 0.04 -0.13
C ILE A 43 12.88 1.22 0.63
N ILE A 44 12.58 1.32 1.90
CA ILE A 44 13.00 2.38 2.80
C ILE A 44 14.51 2.32 3.09
N GLU A 45 15.05 1.14 3.35
CA GLU A 45 16.45 0.97 3.76
C GLU A 45 17.46 0.91 2.60
N GLY A 46 17.02 0.71 1.37
CA GLY A 46 17.87 0.52 0.20
C GLY A 46 17.67 1.52 -0.93
N ALA A 47 16.82 2.53 -0.76
CA ALA A 47 16.46 3.50 -1.81
C ALA A 47 17.69 4.26 -2.34
N HIS A 48 18.65 4.58 -1.47
CA HIS A 48 19.85 5.32 -1.82
C HIS A 48 20.90 4.50 -2.59
N GLU A 49 20.84 3.17 -2.52
CA GLU A 49 21.89 2.33 -3.10
C GLU A 49 21.58 1.81 -4.52
N GLY A 50 20.38 2.03 -5.02
CA GLY A 50 19.96 1.60 -6.37
C GLY A 50 20.00 0.09 -6.60
N LYS A 51 20.17 -0.71 -5.55
CA LYS A 51 20.44 -2.15 -5.61
C LYS A 51 19.26 -3.04 -5.24
N GLY A 52 18.10 -2.49 -4.93
CA GLY A 52 17.01 -3.28 -4.35
C GLY A 52 16.16 -4.02 -5.37
N LEU A 53 15.21 -3.33 -5.93
CA LEU A 53 14.22 -3.86 -6.88
C LEU A 53 14.60 -3.43 -8.28
N GLY A 54 14.93 -4.37 -9.13
CA GLY A 54 15.27 -4.07 -10.51
C GLY A 54 14.13 -3.38 -11.26
N ILE A 55 14.48 -2.64 -12.30
CA ILE A 55 13.52 -1.96 -13.20
C ILE A 55 12.42 -2.91 -13.71
N GLN A 56 12.74 -4.18 -13.88
CA GLN A 56 11.78 -5.20 -14.32
C GLN A 56 10.70 -5.50 -13.27
N PHE A 57 11.03 -5.50 -11.98
CA PHE A 57 10.06 -5.65 -10.91
C PHE A 57 9.09 -4.46 -10.88
N LEU A 58 9.61 -3.25 -11.03
CA LEU A 58 8.81 -2.04 -11.15
C LEU A 58 7.84 -2.10 -12.33
N LYS A 59 8.27 -2.62 -13.47
CA LYS A 59 7.38 -2.83 -14.64
C LYS A 59 6.23 -3.79 -14.36
N HIS A 60 6.43 -4.79 -13.51
CA HIS A 60 5.35 -5.69 -13.08
C HIS A 60 4.33 -5.00 -12.16
N ILE A 61 4.77 -4.01 -11.37
CA ILE A 61 3.91 -3.22 -10.49
C ILE A 61 3.27 -2.03 -11.23
N GLU A 62 3.86 -1.62 -12.34
CA GLU A 62 3.58 -0.32 -13.00
C GLU A 62 2.12 -0.14 -13.45
N ARG A 63 1.45 -1.18 -13.92
CA ARG A 63 0.19 -0.97 -14.64
C ARG A 63 -1.02 -0.66 -13.77
N ASN A 64 -1.13 -1.22 -12.57
CA ASN A 64 -2.36 -1.10 -11.77
C ASN A 64 -2.10 -1.09 -10.25
N ALA A 65 -0.95 -0.63 -9.81
CA ALA A 65 -0.62 -0.64 -8.40
C ALA A 65 -1.21 0.55 -7.65
N VAL A 66 -1.76 0.27 -6.49
CA VAL A 66 -2.12 1.24 -5.45
C VAL A 66 -1.12 1.09 -4.33
N LEU A 67 -0.62 2.19 -3.80
CA LEU A 67 0.35 2.19 -2.73
C LEU A 67 -0.36 2.33 -1.38
N LEU A 68 -0.05 1.45 -0.45
CA LEU A 68 -0.48 1.56 0.95
C LEU A 68 0.73 1.95 1.80
N PHE A 69 0.75 3.19 2.27
CA PHE A 69 1.74 3.66 3.23
C PHE A 69 1.29 3.27 4.63
N MET A 70 2.12 2.53 5.34
CA MET A 70 1.80 2.06 6.69
C MET A 70 2.50 2.94 7.72
N VAL A 71 1.70 3.62 8.54
CA VAL A 71 2.18 4.46 9.64
C VAL A 71 1.66 3.88 10.96
N PRO A 72 2.52 3.51 11.92
CA PRO A 72 2.05 2.99 13.19
C PRO A 72 1.46 4.10 14.08
N VAL A 73 0.49 3.75 14.93
CA VAL A 73 -0.06 4.69 15.92
C VAL A 73 0.98 5.25 16.90
N THR A 74 2.14 4.61 16.99
CA THR A 74 3.27 5.03 17.82
C THR A 74 4.13 6.12 17.16
N SER A 75 3.83 6.50 15.92
CA SER A 75 4.50 7.62 15.26
C SER A 75 4.17 8.93 15.96
N GLU A 76 5.19 9.74 16.22
CA GLU A 76 5.03 11.04 16.90
C GLU A 76 4.40 12.09 15.98
N ASP A 77 4.61 11.98 14.68
CA ASP A 77 4.11 12.91 13.67
C ASP A 77 3.77 12.15 12.38
N ILE A 78 2.48 11.96 12.12
CA ILE A 78 1.99 11.24 10.94
C ILE A 78 2.32 11.97 9.64
N GLY A 79 2.25 13.30 9.66
CA GLY A 79 2.58 14.12 8.49
C GLY A 79 4.06 14.00 8.11
N ALA A 80 4.95 14.10 9.10
CA ALA A 80 6.39 13.94 8.90
C ALA A 80 6.74 12.53 8.43
N GLU A 81 6.11 11.49 8.98
CA GLU A 81 6.29 10.11 8.55
C GLU A 81 5.84 9.91 7.10
N TYR A 82 4.68 10.46 6.73
CA TYR A 82 4.19 10.42 5.36
C TYR A 82 5.15 11.10 4.38
N GLU A 83 5.67 12.28 4.70
CA GLU A 83 6.64 12.97 3.86
C GLU A 83 7.96 12.19 3.73
N THR A 84 8.40 11.54 4.80
CA THR A 84 9.58 10.66 4.77
C THR A 84 9.36 9.52 3.79
N LEU A 85 8.24 8.83 3.86
CA LEU A 85 7.87 7.74 2.94
C LEU A 85 7.77 8.22 1.49
N LEU A 86 7.20 9.41 1.26
CA LEU A 86 7.16 10.02 -0.07
C LEU A 86 8.55 10.31 -0.63
N ASN A 87 9.44 10.86 0.19
CA ASN A 87 10.81 11.17 -0.24
C ASN A 87 11.60 9.91 -0.58
N GLU A 88 11.47 8.87 0.22
CA GLU A 88 12.10 7.59 -0.04
C GLU A 88 11.58 6.94 -1.33
N LEU A 89 10.27 7.00 -1.55
CA LEU A 89 9.67 6.54 -2.79
C LEU A 89 10.16 7.33 -4.00
N ARG A 90 10.30 8.65 -3.87
CA ARG A 90 10.84 9.53 -4.91
C ARG A 90 12.28 9.20 -5.27
N GLU A 91 13.10 8.94 -4.27
CA GLU A 91 14.50 8.55 -4.48
C GLU A 91 14.64 7.17 -5.10
N PHE A 92 13.69 6.27 -4.78
CA PHE A 92 13.64 4.94 -5.37
C PHE A 92 13.19 5.00 -6.85
N ASP A 93 12.05 5.59 -7.14
CA ASP A 93 11.51 5.84 -8.49
C ASP A 93 10.45 6.93 -8.45
N ALA A 94 10.77 8.10 -8.99
CA ALA A 94 9.86 9.25 -8.99
C ALA A 94 8.51 8.96 -9.71
N ARG A 95 8.47 8.02 -10.65
CA ARG A 95 7.24 7.60 -11.34
C ARG A 95 6.22 6.95 -10.41
N MET A 96 6.67 6.38 -9.29
CA MET A 96 5.78 5.80 -8.29
C MET A 96 4.94 6.86 -7.57
N LEU A 97 5.35 8.13 -7.59
CA LEU A 97 4.58 9.23 -7.00
C LEU A 97 3.27 9.52 -7.74
N GLU A 98 3.15 9.11 -9.00
CA GLU A 98 1.93 9.24 -9.80
C GLU A 98 0.87 8.19 -9.44
N LYS A 99 1.25 7.14 -8.70
CA LYS A 99 0.33 6.07 -8.30
C LYS A 99 -0.68 6.56 -7.25
N PRO A 100 -1.94 6.08 -7.35
CA PRO A 100 -2.89 6.24 -6.25
C PRO A 100 -2.32 5.68 -4.96
N ARG A 101 -2.56 6.39 -3.87
CA ARG A 101 -2.04 5.98 -2.55
C ARG A 101 -3.05 6.21 -1.45
N MET A 102 -2.88 5.45 -0.40
CA MET A 102 -3.64 5.58 0.83
C MET A 102 -2.71 5.36 2.02
N VAL A 103 -3.10 5.86 3.17
CA VAL A 103 -2.39 5.70 4.43
C VAL A 103 -3.16 4.76 5.34
N GLY A 104 -2.49 3.72 5.79
CA GLY A 104 -2.99 2.78 6.79
C GLY A 104 -2.35 3.05 8.14
N ILE A 105 -3.14 3.55 9.09
CA ILE A 105 -2.71 3.70 10.48
C ILE A 105 -2.76 2.32 11.13
N SER A 106 -1.60 1.77 11.43
CA SER A 106 -1.45 0.41 11.93
C SER A 106 -1.30 0.33 13.45
N LYS A 107 -1.41 -0.87 14.01
CA LYS A 107 -1.26 -1.17 15.44
C LYS A 107 -2.29 -0.44 16.32
N THR A 108 -3.51 -0.29 15.83
CA THR A 108 -4.57 0.46 16.52
C THR A 108 -5.02 -0.19 17.82
N ASP A 109 -4.70 -1.46 18.04
CA ASP A 109 -4.88 -2.17 19.30
C ASP A 109 -4.07 -1.59 20.48
N LEU A 110 -3.06 -0.76 20.21
CA LEU A 110 -2.24 -0.11 21.22
C LEU A 110 -2.87 1.16 21.80
N LEU A 111 -3.94 1.70 21.19
CA LEU A 111 -4.59 2.92 21.63
C LEU A 111 -6.04 2.68 22.06
N PRO A 112 -6.51 3.38 23.12
CA PRO A 112 -7.94 3.48 23.40
C PRO A 112 -8.72 4.11 22.23
N ALA A 113 -10.01 3.79 22.12
CA ALA A 113 -10.85 4.24 21.01
C ALA A 113 -10.96 5.76 20.88
N ASP A 114 -10.98 6.49 21.98
CA ASP A 114 -11.05 7.96 22.01
C ASP A 114 -9.74 8.61 21.56
N GLU A 115 -8.60 8.04 21.91
CA GLU A 115 -7.28 8.50 21.47
C GLU A 115 -7.09 8.18 19.97
N LEU A 116 -7.51 7.01 19.52
CA LEU A 116 -7.48 6.65 18.12
C LEU A 116 -8.34 7.59 17.27
N ALA A 117 -9.54 7.97 17.75
CA ALA A 117 -10.41 8.92 17.04
C ALA A 117 -9.75 10.31 16.90
N LYS A 118 -9.05 10.78 17.91
CA LYS A 118 -8.28 12.05 17.87
C LYS A 118 -7.14 11.95 16.84
N LEU A 119 -6.37 10.86 16.89
CA LEU A 119 -5.26 10.62 15.98
C LEU A 119 -5.73 10.57 14.51
N LEU A 120 -6.85 9.91 14.23
CA LEU A 120 -7.41 9.85 12.89
C LEU A 120 -7.91 11.22 12.39
N LYS A 121 -8.47 12.03 13.27
CA LYS A 121 -8.86 13.39 12.94
C LYS A 121 -7.64 14.26 12.61
N GLU A 122 -6.59 14.15 13.39
CA GLU A 122 -5.32 14.83 13.15
C GLU A 122 -4.69 14.35 11.82
N ALA A 123 -4.60 13.05 11.60
CA ALA A 123 -4.08 12.49 10.35
C ALA A 123 -4.78 13.05 9.12
N ARG A 124 -6.11 13.13 9.14
CA ARG A 124 -6.89 13.70 8.04
C ARG A 124 -6.69 15.20 7.85
N SER A 125 -6.26 15.93 8.88
CA SER A 125 -5.98 17.36 8.78
C SER A 125 -4.60 17.69 8.23
N VAL A 126 -3.64 16.77 8.32
CA VAL A 126 -2.25 16.98 7.90
C VAL A 126 -1.90 16.26 6.60
N LEU A 127 -2.67 15.23 6.22
CA LEU A 127 -2.49 14.52 4.96
C LEU A 127 -3.26 15.19 3.82
N PRO A 128 -2.82 15.03 2.56
CA PRO A 128 -3.57 15.54 1.40
C PRO A 128 -5.00 15.00 1.33
N ASP A 129 -5.95 15.81 0.85
CA ASP A 129 -7.37 15.47 0.79
C ASP A 129 -7.69 14.27 -0.12
N ASP A 130 -6.85 14.02 -1.11
CA ASP A 130 -6.96 12.90 -2.06
C ASP A 130 -6.38 11.59 -1.54
N VAL A 131 -5.75 11.61 -0.35
CA VAL A 131 -5.18 10.43 0.29
C VAL A 131 -6.17 9.83 1.29
N GLY A 132 -6.64 8.62 1.01
CA GLY A 132 -7.49 7.88 1.93
C GLY A 132 -6.75 7.48 3.21
N VAL A 133 -7.39 7.62 4.36
CA VAL A 133 -6.83 7.24 5.67
C VAL A 133 -7.71 6.19 6.33
N LEU A 134 -7.12 5.06 6.66
CA LEU A 134 -7.76 3.94 7.31
C LEU A 134 -6.97 3.48 8.53
N ALA A 135 -7.68 2.96 9.51
CA ALA A 135 -7.09 2.45 10.75
C ALA A 135 -7.30 0.93 10.84
N PHE A 136 -6.26 0.20 11.23
CA PHE A 136 -6.36 -1.25 11.38
C PHE A 136 -5.36 -1.81 12.40
N SER A 137 -5.66 -3.01 12.87
CA SER A 137 -4.71 -3.86 13.58
C SER A 137 -4.67 -5.25 12.94
N SER A 138 -3.50 -5.65 12.48
CA SER A 138 -3.29 -7.01 11.94
C SER A 138 -3.32 -8.08 13.03
N VAL A 139 -2.87 -7.75 14.23
CA VAL A 139 -2.82 -8.66 15.38
C VAL A 139 -4.21 -8.88 15.98
N ALA A 140 -4.95 -7.79 16.18
CA ALA A 140 -6.31 -7.84 16.74
C ALA A 140 -7.39 -8.07 15.68
N HIS A 141 -7.02 -8.18 14.39
CA HIS A 141 -7.95 -8.33 13.26
C HIS A 141 -9.02 -7.23 13.18
N MET A 142 -8.67 -6.00 13.57
CA MET A 142 -9.57 -4.84 13.56
C MET A 142 -9.37 -4.02 12.29
N GLY A 143 -10.46 -3.51 11.69
CA GLY A 143 -10.43 -2.63 10.51
C GLY A 143 -9.97 -3.29 9.21
N LEU A 144 -9.69 -4.59 9.20
CA LEU A 144 -9.17 -5.29 8.02
C LEU A 144 -10.21 -5.43 6.90
N LYS A 145 -11.49 -5.53 7.25
CA LYS A 145 -12.59 -5.63 6.26
C LYS A 145 -12.73 -4.33 5.48
N GLU A 146 -12.71 -3.21 6.18
CA GLU A 146 -12.76 -1.87 5.59
C GLU A 146 -11.53 -1.61 4.74
N LEU A 147 -10.36 -1.98 5.23
CA LEU A 147 -9.10 -1.86 4.49
C LEU A 147 -9.13 -2.64 3.18
N LYS A 148 -9.57 -3.90 3.19
CA LYS A 148 -9.74 -4.72 1.99
C LYS A 148 -10.65 -4.05 0.96
N ARG A 149 -11.80 -3.55 1.41
CA ARG A 149 -12.80 -2.93 0.54
C ARG A 149 -12.26 -1.66 -0.11
N GLU A 150 -11.61 -0.81 0.66
CA GLU A 150 -11.04 0.44 0.13
C GLU A 150 -9.88 0.18 -0.83
N MET A 151 -9.00 -0.78 -0.51
CA MET A 151 -7.93 -1.20 -1.43
C MET A 151 -8.51 -1.74 -2.74
N TRP A 152 -9.57 -2.55 -2.66
CA TRP A 152 -10.26 -3.07 -3.85
C TRP A 152 -10.87 -1.94 -4.70
N ASN A 153 -11.52 -0.96 -4.08
CA ASN A 153 -12.10 0.17 -4.78
C ASN A 153 -11.02 0.93 -5.59
N HIS A 154 -9.88 1.21 -4.98
CA HIS A 154 -8.77 1.86 -5.67
C HIS A 154 -8.19 1.02 -6.80
N VAL A 155 -7.96 -0.27 -6.57
CA VAL A 155 -7.42 -1.19 -7.58
C VAL A 155 -8.40 -1.32 -8.76
N ASN A 156 -9.69 -1.44 -8.49
CA ASN A 156 -10.71 -1.59 -9.52
C ASN A 156 -10.89 -0.32 -10.36
N THR A 157 -10.85 0.83 -9.74
CA THR A 157 -10.86 2.13 -10.44
C THR A 157 -9.66 2.27 -11.36
N SER A 158 -8.46 1.94 -10.87
CA SER A 158 -7.24 1.99 -11.68
C SER A 158 -7.28 1.04 -12.88
N ARG A 159 -7.88 -0.13 -12.74
CA ARG A 159 -8.08 -1.10 -13.84
C ARG A 159 -9.05 -0.54 -14.90
N SER A 160 -10.09 0.14 -14.50
CA SER A 160 -11.09 0.70 -15.42
C SER A 160 -10.47 1.80 -16.30
N PHE A 161 -9.67 2.68 -15.73
CA PHE A 161 -8.95 3.70 -16.52
C PHE A 161 -7.93 3.09 -17.50
N GLY A 162 -7.22 2.04 -17.11
CA GLY A 162 -6.26 1.38 -17.99
C GLY A 162 -6.91 0.69 -19.20
N LEU A 163 -8.13 0.19 -19.07
CA LEU A 163 -8.90 -0.41 -20.17
C LEU A 163 -9.42 0.63 -21.17
N GLU A 164 -9.73 1.84 -20.71
CA GLU A 164 -10.16 2.94 -21.60
C GLU A 164 -8.99 3.46 -22.44
N GLU A 165 -7.79 3.52 -21.91
CA GLU A 165 -6.59 3.91 -22.67
C GLU A 165 -6.21 2.88 -23.73
N GLU A 166 -6.37 1.59 -23.46
CA GLU A 166 -6.10 0.53 -24.43
C GLU A 166 -7.20 0.45 -25.52
N GLY A 167 -8.42 0.88 -25.25
CA GLY A 167 -9.54 0.90 -26.19
C GLY A 167 -9.48 2.00 -27.25
N ILE A 168 -8.66 3.03 -27.08
CA ILE A 168 -8.54 4.15 -28.00
C ILE A 168 -7.45 3.88 -29.09
N SER A 169 -6.68 2.82 -28.98
CA SER A 169 -5.59 2.50 -29.91
C SER A 169 -5.97 1.55 -31.06
N THR A 170 -7.25 1.30 -31.32
CA THR A 170 -7.73 0.53 -32.49
C THR A 170 -8.69 1.34 -33.33
N SER A 171 -8.15 2.27 -34.07
CA SER A 171 -8.83 2.89 -35.23
C SER A 171 -7.80 3.21 -36.31
#